data_a2ef150ec76308812a40670fabf120fd
#
_entry.id   a2ef150ec76308812a40670fabf120fd
#
_cell.length_a   1.000
_cell.length_b   1.000
_cell.length_c   1.000
_cell.angle_alpha   90.00
_cell.angle_beta   90.00
_cell.angle_gamma   90.00
#
_symmetry.space_group_name_H-M   'P 1'
#
loop_
_entity.id
_entity.type
_entity.pdbx_description
1 polymer ?
#
loop_
_entity_poly.entity_id
_entity_poly.type
_entity_poly.pdbx_seq_one_letter_code
_entity_poly.pdbx_strand_id
1 'polypeptide(L)'
;NGETRTGVTTFFLDHDIDTGKVIMQLPFDIHDDYNVEDVYDGLMHLGADICIKTLERIVESDGHPEAIPQEELMTAGEALLPAPKIFKETCQIDWTKTSKQVYDFVRGLSPYPGAWTTLTDSDGKETVLKIYATSKVANGNNGGAAPGTIIVEGKRLLMATGDGVVQLEEVQLAGKKRMKAQDFLNGMKKLVR
;
A
#
# COMPACT_ATOMS: atom_id res chain seq x y z
N ASN A 1 -2.78 3.57 3.70
CA ASN A 1 -3.11 4.64 4.67
C ASN A 1 -2.01 4.87 5.72
N GLY A 2 -0.95 4.05 5.77
CA GLY A 2 0.09 4.12 6.78
C GLY A 2 -0.26 3.38 8.08
N GLU A 3 -1.22 2.46 8.02
CA GLU A 3 -1.54 1.58 9.14
C GLU A 3 -0.35 0.68 9.48
N THR A 4 -0.20 0.38 10.77
CA THR A 4 0.92 -0.42 11.29
C THR A 4 0.48 -1.81 11.73
N ARG A 5 -0.82 -2.11 11.65
CA ARG A 5 -1.40 -3.37 12.10
C ARG A 5 -2.62 -3.75 11.26
N THR A 6 -2.74 -5.03 10.98
CA THR A 6 -3.91 -5.67 10.38
C THR A 6 -4.14 -7.03 11.05
N GLY A 7 -4.90 -7.95 10.47
CA GLY A 7 -5.09 -9.27 11.03
C GLY A 7 -6.05 -10.12 10.23
N VAL A 8 -6.28 -11.31 10.75
CA VAL A 8 -7.26 -12.27 10.24
C VAL A 8 -8.29 -12.54 11.31
N THR A 9 -9.55 -12.74 10.89
CA THR A 9 -10.68 -12.95 11.79
C THR A 9 -11.51 -14.13 11.28
N THR A 10 -11.88 -15.03 12.17
CA THR A 10 -12.91 -16.03 11.90
C THR A 10 -14.19 -15.66 12.66
N PHE A 11 -15.33 -15.80 12.00
CA PHE A 11 -16.63 -15.42 12.55
C PHE A 11 -17.73 -16.33 12.01
N PHE A 12 -18.85 -16.39 12.69
CA PHE A 12 -20.02 -17.10 12.21
C PHE A 12 -20.68 -16.34 11.05
N LEU A 13 -21.28 -17.07 10.13
CA LEU A 13 -22.11 -16.46 9.09
C LEU A 13 -23.47 -16.08 9.68
N ASP A 14 -23.99 -14.93 9.31
CA ASP A 14 -25.33 -14.45 9.63
C ASP A 14 -26.06 -14.05 8.35
N HIS A 15 -27.31 -13.56 8.47
CA HIS A 15 -28.09 -13.12 7.31
C HIS A 15 -27.49 -11.93 6.58
N ASP A 16 -26.89 -11.01 7.31
CA ASP A 16 -26.18 -9.87 6.75
C ASP A 16 -24.71 -10.22 6.49
N ILE A 17 -24.13 -9.60 5.46
CA ILE A 17 -22.75 -9.87 5.06
C ILE A 17 -21.79 -9.38 6.16
N ASP A 18 -20.90 -10.28 6.58
CA ASP A 18 -19.78 -10.02 7.52
C ASP A 18 -20.20 -9.49 8.91
N THR A 19 -21.42 -9.78 9.39
CA THR A 19 -21.93 -9.29 10.68
C THR A 19 -21.92 -10.31 11.81
N GLY A 20 -21.57 -11.56 11.53
CA GLY A 20 -21.61 -12.65 12.52
C GLY A 20 -20.63 -12.45 13.67
N LYS A 21 -20.90 -13.15 14.78
CA LYS A 21 -20.06 -13.10 15.99
C LYS A 21 -18.67 -13.66 15.72
N VAL A 22 -17.65 -12.98 16.23
CA VAL A 22 -16.24 -13.33 16.05
C VAL A 22 -15.87 -14.50 16.97
N ILE A 23 -15.29 -15.55 16.39
CA ILE A 23 -14.77 -16.73 17.10
C ILE A 23 -13.33 -16.47 17.53
N MET A 24 -12.51 -15.93 16.62
CA MET A 24 -11.09 -15.68 16.87
C MET A 24 -10.56 -14.54 16.00
N GLN A 25 -9.62 -13.77 16.54
CA GLN A 25 -8.82 -12.80 15.80
C GLN A 25 -7.34 -13.02 16.08
N LEU A 26 -6.52 -12.93 15.05
CA LEU A 26 -5.06 -12.91 15.16
C LEU A 26 -4.52 -11.66 14.48
N PRO A 27 -3.78 -10.81 15.21
CA PRO A 27 -3.19 -9.61 14.63
C PRO A 27 -1.94 -9.93 13.80
N PHE A 28 -1.63 -9.02 12.87
CA PHE A 28 -0.42 -9.03 12.07
C PHE A 28 0.15 -7.61 12.02
N ASP A 29 1.40 -7.45 12.48
CA ASP A 29 2.07 -6.15 12.47
C ASP A 29 2.63 -5.85 11.07
N ILE A 30 2.35 -4.64 10.58
CA ILE A 30 2.84 -4.16 9.27
C ILE A 30 4.09 -3.33 9.52
N HIS A 31 5.25 -3.88 9.17
CA HIS A 31 6.51 -3.16 9.27
C HIS A 31 6.61 -2.04 8.22
N ASP A 32 7.42 -1.02 8.52
CA ASP A 32 7.52 0.19 7.69
C ASP A 32 8.10 -0.07 6.28
N ASP A 33 8.84 -1.15 6.12
CA ASP A 33 9.43 -1.60 4.85
C ASP A 33 8.57 -2.63 4.09
N TYR A 34 7.47 -3.13 4.68
CA TYR A 34 6.57 -4.06 4.03
C TYR A 34 5.78 -3.40 2.91
N ASN A 35 5.63 -4.11 1.80
CA ASN A 35 4.68 -3.81 0.74
C ASN A 35 3.42 -4.70 0.86
N VAL A 36 2.46 -4.58 -0.08
CA VAL A 36 1.23 -5.38 -0.01
C VAL A 36 1.48 -6.88 -0.21
N GLU A 37 2.53 -7.28 -0.95
CA GLU A 37 2.88 -8.69 -1.13
C GLU A 37 3.36 -9.31 0.19
N ASP A 38 4.22 -8.61 0.93
CA ASP A 38 4.70 -9.05 2.25
C ASP A 38 3.52 -9.24 3.24
N VAL A 39 2.58 -8.28 3.21
CA VAL A 39 1.37 -8.36 4.06
C VAL A 39 0.46 -9.51 3.61
N TYR A 40 0.26 -9.68 2.30
CA TYR A 40 -0.56 -10.77 1.75
C TYR A 40 -0.01 -12.14 2.14
N ASP A 41 1.29 -12.35 1.98
CA ASP A 41 1.94 -13.62 2.32
C ASP A 41 1.86 -13.89 3.82
N GLY A 42 2.10 -12.87 4.65
CA GLY A 42 1.95 -12.98 6.09
C GLY A 42 0.52 -13.32 6.52
N LEU A 43 -0.47 -12.66 5.96
CA LEU A 43 -1.89 -12.94 6.24
C LEU A 43 -2.34 -14.30 5.71
N MET A 44 -1.78 -14.78 4.59
CA MET A 44 -2.07 -16.10 4.06
C MET A 44 -1.64 -17.20 5.04
N HIS A 45 -0.44 -17.12 5.58
CA HIS A 45 0.06 -18.06 6.59
C HIS A 45 -0.75 -17.98 7.88
N LEU A 46 -0.98 -16.75 8.37
CA LEU A 46 -1.76 -16.54 9.59
C LEU A 46 -3.21 -17.00 9.42
N GLY A 47 -3.76 -16.87 8.21
CA GLY A 47 -5.09 -17.36 7.85
C GLY A 47 -5.20 -18.87 7.92
N ALA A 48 -4.18 -19.61 7.47
CA ALA A 48 -4.14 -21.07 7.61
C ALA A 48 -4.11 -21.49 9.08
N ASP A 49 -3.28 -20.83 9.89
CA ASP A 49 -3.15 -21.11 11.32
C ASP A 49 -4.46 -20.84 12.07
N ILE A 50 -5.12 -19.71 11.82
CA ILE A 50 -6.38 -19.37 12.51
C ILE A 50 -7.51 -20.32 12.10
N CYS A 51 -7.55 -20.79 10.85
CA CYS A 51 -8.53 -21.77 10.40
C CYS A 51 -8.42 -23.07 11.21
N ILE A 52 -7.21 -23.60 11.39
CA ILE A 52 -6.98 -24.81 12.18
C ILE A 52 -7.43 -24.60 13.62
N LYS A 53 -6.98 -23.54 14.27
CA LYS A 53 -7.34 -23.20 15.65
C LYS A 53 -8.84 -22.98 15.84
N THR A 54 -9.52 -22.42 14.85
CA THR A 54 -10.97 -22.24 14.88
C THR A 54 -11.70 -23.59 14.81
N LEU A 55 -11.25 -24.51 13.95
CA LEU A 55 -11.81 -25.85 13.85
C LEU A 55 -11.60 -26.64 15.16
N GLU A 56 -10.41 -26.55 15.77
CA GLU A 56 -10.12 -27.14 17.07
C GLU A 56 -11.11 -26.62 18.13
N ARG A 57 -11.31 -25.32 18.24
CA ARG A 57 -12.30 -24.73 19.16
C ARG A 57 -13.73 -25.23 18.93
N ILE A 58 -14.13 -25.35 17.65
CA ILE A 58 -15.47 -25.85 17.31
C ILE A 58 -15.63 -27.30 17.77
N VAL A 59 -14.61 -28.16 17.55
CA VAL A 59 -14.63 -29.57 17.97
C VAL A 59 -14.62 -29.67 19.50
N GLU A 60 -13.75 -28.95 20.19
CA GLU A 60 -13.63 -29.00 21.66
C GLU A 60 -14.90 -28.51 22.38
N SER A 61 -15.68 -27.63 21.73
CA SER A 61 -16.93 -27.08 22.25
C SER A 61 -18.19 -27.80 21.77
N ASP A 62 -18.04 -29.00 21.18
CA ASP A 62 -19.15 -29.75 20.62
C ASP A 62 -20.03 -28.96 19.63
N GLY A 63 -19.37 -28.18 18.79
CA GLY A 63 -20.02 -27.33 17.80
C GLY A 63 -20.50 -25.94 18.29
N HIS A 64 -20.23 -25.61 19.56
CA HIS A 64 -20.71 -24.37 20.21
C HIS A 64 -19.57 -23.51 20.75
N PRO A 65 -18.62 -23.04 19.92
CA PRO A 65 -17.52 -22.21 20.40
C PRO A 65 -18.04 -20.88 20.93
N GLU A 66 -17.40 -20.37 21.96
CA GLU A 66 -17.64 -18.98 22.39
C GLU A 66 -17.33 -18.02 21.25
N ALA A 67 -18.23 -17.05 21.05
CA ALA A 67 -18.07 -16.02 20.04
C ALA A 67 -18.59 -14.69 20.57
N ILE A 68 -17.87 -13.62 20.22
CA ILE A 68 -18.09 -12.29 20.74
C ILE A 68 -18.80 -11.45 19.67
N PRO A 69 -19.88 -10.70 20.00
CA PRO A 69 -20.48 -9.72 19.10
C PRO A 69 -19.42 -8.71 18.64
N GLN A 70 -19.45 -8.34 17.34
CA GLN A 70 -18.43 -7.44 16.77
C GLN A 70 -18.41 -6.08 17.47
N GLU A 71 -19.56 -5.59 17.93
CA GLU A 71 -19.71 -4.32 18.64
C GLU A 71 -18.92 -4.28 19.96
N GLU A 72 -18.74 -5.45 20.60
CA GLU A 72 -17.97 -5.54 21.85
C GLU A 72 -16.45 -5.51 21.60
N LEU A 73 -16.01 -5.73 20.37
CA LEU A 73 -14.60 -5.67 19.97
C LEU A 73 -14.19 -4.25 19.53
N MET A 74 -15.15 -3.37 19.34
CA MET A 74 -14.89 -2.00 18.92
C MET A 74 -14.47 -1.13 20.10
N THR A 75 -13.44 -0.34 19.93
CA THR A 75 -13.07 0.68 20.92
C THR A 75 -14.05 1.84 20.83
N ALA A 76 -14.59 2.27 21.95
CA ALA A 76 -15.53 3.40 22.00
C ALA A 76 -14.92 4.67 21.39
N GLY A 77 -15.56 5.19 20.33
CA GLY A 77 -15.10 6.38 19.60
C GLY A 77 -14.08 6.10 18.49
N GLU A 78 -13.74 4.85 18.21
CA GLU A 78 -12.90 4.47 17.07
C GLU A 78 -13.70 4.63 15.76
N ALA A 79 -13.14 5.40 14.82
CA ALA A 79 -13.73 5.55 13.50
C ALA A 79 -13.36 4.33 12.64
N LEU A 80 -14.39 3.61 12.16
CA LEU A 80 -14.18 2.52 11.22
C LEU A 80 -13.70 3.07 9.87
N LEU A 81 -12.58 2.54 9.39
CA LEU A 81 -12.04 2.89 8.08
C LEU A 81 -12.61 1.94 7.02
N PRO A 82 -13.23 2.47 5.96
CA PRO A 82 -13.74 1.63 4.87
C PRO A 82 -12.58 1.02 4.08
N ALA A 83 -12.79 -0.19 3.58
CA ALA A 83 -11.89 -0.87 2.65
C ALA A 83 -12.53 -0.90 1.23
N PRO A 84 -12.52 0.23 0.50
CA PRO A 84 -13.16 0.33 -0.79
C PRO A 84 -12.43 -0.52 -1.84
N LYS A 85 -13.17 -0.93 -2.88
CA LYS A 85 -12.56 -1.60 -4.02
C LYS A 85 -11.53 -0.71 -4.69
N ILE A 86 -10.37 -1.30 -5.03
CA ILE A 86 -9.28 -0.61 -5.71
C ILE A 86 -9.53 -0.67 -7.23
N PHE A 87 -9.59 0.49 -7.87
CA PHE A 87 -9.69 0.66 -9.32
C PHE A 87 -8.38 1.23 -9.86
N LYS A 88 -8.18 1.13 -11.17
CA LYS A 88 -6.99 1.69 -11.83
C LYS A 88 -6.83 3.19 -11.55
N GLU A 89 -7.91 3.92 -11.60
CA GLU A 89 -7.95 5.36 -11.38
C GLU A 89 -7.53 5.74 -9.96
N THR A 90 -7.95 4.95 -8.97
CA THR A 90 -7.58 5.17 -7.57
C THR A 90 -6.11 4.83 -7.25
N CYS A 91 -5.38 4.22 -8.20
CA CYS A 91 -3.94 3.96 -8.09
C CYS A 91 -3.07 5.12 -8.59
N GLN A 92 -3.66 6.22 -9.07
CA GLN A 92 -2.93 7.42 -9.45
C GLN A 92 -2.37 8.12 -8.22
N ILE A 93 -1.07 8.47 -8.27
CA ILE A 93 -0.40 9.11 -7.14
C ILE A 93 -0.83 10.58 -7.06
N ASP A 94 -1.31 11.01 -5.91
CA ASP A 94 -1.51 12.42 -5.56
C ASP A 94 -0.23 12.96 -4.92
N TRP A 95 0.56 13.67 -5.70
CA TRP A 95 1.83 14.24 -5.27
C TRP A 95 1.67 15.39 -4.28
N THR A 96 0.48 15.95 -4.07
CA THR A 96 0.22 16.99 -3.07
C THR A 96 0.22 16.44 -1.65
N LYS A 97 0.17 15.13 -1.49
CA LYS A 97 0.28 14.43 -0.21
C LYS A 97 1.71 14.52 0.36
N THR A 98 1.84 14.20 1.65
CA THR A 98 3.16 14.17 2.29
C THR A 98 4.03 13.05 1.73
N SER A 99 5.35 13.18 1.84
CA SER A 99 6.31 12.15 1.44
C SER A 99 6.00 10.79 2.09
N LYS A 100 5.60 10.79 3.36
CA LYS A 100 5.18 9.58 4.08
C LYS A 100 3.93 8.95 3.46
N GLN A 101 2.91 9.75 3.16
CA GLN A 101 1.68 9.26 2.53
C GLN A 101 1.92 8.71 1.13
N VAL A 102 2.78 9.36 0.33
CA VAL A 102 3.16 8.86 -0.99
C VAL A 102 3.96 7.56 -0.88
N TYR A 103 4.89 7.47 0.07
CA TYR A 103 5.64 6.24 0.34
C TYR A 103 4.70 5.08 0.69
N ASP A 104 3.78 5.29 1.63
CA ASP A 104 2.81 4.28 2.05
C ASP A 104 1.86 3.88 0.91
N PHE A 105 1.42 4.85 0.12
CA PHE A 105 0.55 4.60 -1.03
C PHE A 105 1.23 3.70 -2.08
N VAL A 106 2.49 3.99 -2.41
CA VAL A 106 3.25 3.18 -3.37
C VAL A 106 3.46 1.76 -2.87
N ARG A 107 3.95 1.58 -1.63
CA ARG A 107 4.18 0.24 -1.07
C ARG A 107 2.89 -0.55 -0.89
N GLY A 108 1.79 0.11 -0.54
CA GLY A 108 0.48 -0.51 -0.38
C GLY A 108 -0.16 -0.99 -1.69
N LEU A 109 0.36 -0.56 -2.84
CA LEU A 109 -0.08 -0.98 -4.17
C LEU A 109 0.97 -1.82 -4.93
N SER A 110 2.13 -2.08 -4.34
CA SER A 110 3.23 -2.82 -4.98
C SER A 110 3.27 -4.27 -4.52
N PRO A 111 3.46 -5.23 -5.43
CA PRO A 111 3.73 -5.07 -6.86
C PRO A 111 2.48 -4.93 -7.73
N TYR A 112 1.30 -5.18 -7.21
CA TYR A 112 0.05 -5.14 -7.94
C TYR A 112 -1.05 -4.45 -7.12
N PRO A 113 -1.88 -3.58 -7.73
CA PRO A 113 -1.95 -3.20 -9.15
C PRO A 113 -0.84 -2.24 -9.62
N GLY A 114 -0.06 -1.68 -8.72
CA GLY A 114 1.01 -0.71 -8.96
C GLY A 114 0.51 0.73 -9.01
N ALA A 115 1.11 1.60 -8.18
CA ALA A 115 0.86 3.04 -8.22
C ALA A 115 1.39 3.64 -9.53
N TRP A 116 0.76 4.69 -10.03
CA TRP A 116 1.16 5.30 -11.30
C TRP A 116 1.01 6.82 -11.29
N THR A 117 1.75 7.46 -12.19
CA THR A 117 1.63 8.87 -12.51
C THR A 117 1.76 9.08 -14.02
N THR A 118 1.46 10.28 -14.50
CA THR A 118 1.70 10.70 -15.89
C THR A 118 2.93 11.59 -15.93
N LEU A 119 3.83 11.32 -16.86
CA LEU A 119 4.95 12.18 -17.20
C LEU A 119 4.66 12.87 -18.53
N THR A 120 4.95 14.16 -18.61
CA THR A 120 4.85 14.94 -19.84
C THR A 120 6.27 15.24 -20.34
N ASP A 121 6.59 14.87 -21.57
CA ASP A 121 7.88 15.18 -22.17
C ASP A 121 7.95 16.63 -22.72
N SER A 122 9.12 17.01 -23.24
CA SER A 122 9.34 18.34 -23.83
C SER A 122 8.42 18.66 -25.02
N ASP A 123 7.88 17.63 -25.66
CA ASP A 123 7.01 17.76 -26.84
C ASP A 123 5.51 17.76 -26.43
N GLY A 124 5.23 17.76 -25.11
CA GLY A 124 3.88 17.75 -24.56
C GLY A 124 3.20 16.37 -24.58
N LYS A 125 3.94 15.32 -24.88
CA LYS A 125 3.38 13.96 -24.91
C LYS A 125 3.34 13.36 -23.52
N GLU A 126 2.17 12.90 -23.16
CA GLU A 126 1.93 12.19 -21.89
C GLU A 126 2.26 10.71 -21.99
N THR A 127 2.93 10.20 -20.97
CA THR A 127 3.27 8.79 -20.86
C THR A 127 3.10 8.33 -19.41
N VAL A 128 2.45 7.18 -19.21
CA VAL A 128 2.25 6.61 -17.87
C VAL A 128 3.55 6.01 -17.36
N LEU A 129 3.91 6.39 -16.14
CA LEU A 129 4.99 5.78 -15.36
C LEU A 129 4.37 5.08 -14.16
N LYS A 130 4.54 3.75 -14.06
CA LYS A 130 4.27 3.02 -12.83
C LYS A 130 5.47 3.10 -11.89
N ILE A 131 5.19 3.20 -10.59
CA ILE A 131 6.18 3.28 -9.53
C ILE A 131 5.93 2.10 -8.59
N TYR A 132 6.93 1.25 -8.43
CA TYR A 132 6.84 0.02 -7.65
C TYR A 132 7.58 0.10 -6.31
N ALA A 133 8.62 0.92 -6.25
CA ALA A 133 9.35 1.13 -5.02
C ALA A 133 9.83 2.57 -4.90
N THR A 134 9.71 3.09 -3.68
CA THR A 134 10.23 4.39 -3.28
C THR A 134 11.01 4.24 -1.97
N SER A 135 11.89 5.18 -1.68
CA SER A 135 12.53 5.29 -0.38
C SER A 135 12.36 6.68 0.19
N LYS A 136 12.39 6.74 1.52
CA LYS A 136 12.33 8.00 2.28
C LYS A 136 13.63 8.75 2.16
N VAL A 137 13.56 10.06 2.02
CA VAL A 137 14.74 10.93 1.98
C VAL A 137 14.77 11.73 3.28
N ALA A 138 15.77 11.45 4.12
CA ALA A 138 15.94 12.20 5.37
C ALA A 138 16.18 13.68 5.08
N ASN A 139 15.37 14.56 5.69
CA ASN A 139 15.40 16.01 5.49
C ASN A 139 15.29 16.43 4.01
N GLY A 140 14.64 15.60 3.19
CA GLY A 140 14.45 15.87 1.77
C GLY A 140 13.57 17.10 1.56
N ASN A 141 14.19 18.20 1.12
CA ASN A 141 13.49 19.43 0.73
C ASN A 141 13.25 19.40 -0.79
N ASN A 142 12.06 19.75 -1.21
CA ASN A 142 11.73 19.87 -2.64
C ASN A 142 12.32 21.13 -3.31
N GLY A 143 13.06 21.97 -2.56
CA GLY A 143 13.66 23.21 -3.09
C GLY A 143 12.66 24.23 -3.63
N GLY A 144 11.38 24.13 -3.22
CA GLY A 144 10.28 24.95 -3.75
C GLY A 144 9.71 24.41 -5.06
N ALA A 145 10.10 23.21 -5.50
CA ALA A 145 9.50 22.56 -6.67
C ALA A 145 8.03 22.19 -6.40
N ALA A 146 7.19 22.36 -7.41
CA ALA A 146 5.78 21.96 -7.31
C ALA A 146 5.66 20.44 -7.12
N PRO A 147 4.65 19.96 -6.34
CA PRO A 147 4.38 18.53 -6.22
C PRO A 147 4.25 17.84 -7.58
N GLY A 148 4.87 16.65 -7.73
CA GLY A 148 4.92 15.92 -9.00
C GLY A 148 6.07 16.33 -9.93
N THR A 149 6.90 17.29 -9.54
CA THR A 149 8.09 17.66 -10.31
C THR A 149 9.20 16.63 -10.09
N ILE A 150 9.81 16.17 -11.19
CA ILE A 150 10.99 15.31 -11.15
C ILE A 150 12.21 16.15 -10.78
N ILE A 151 13.00 15.64 -9.84
CA ILE A 151 14.27 16.24 -9.43
C ILE A 151 15.36 15.18 -9.62
N VAL A 152 16.42 15.53 -10.32
CA VAL A 152 17.59 14.64 -10.53
C VAL A 152 18.76 15.14 -9.74
N GLU A 153 19.23 14.34 -8.79
CA GLU A 153 20.40 14.62 -7.98
C GLU A 153 21.46 13.53 -8.22
N GLY A 154 22.40 13.81 -9.10
CA GLY A 154 23.41 12.85 -9.50
C GLY A 154 22.78 11.61 -10.17
N LYS A 155 22.76 10.47 -9.45
CA LYS A 155 22.14 9.22 -9.92
C LYS A 155 20.78 8.94 -9.27
N ARG A 156 20.30 9.86 -8.46
CA ARG A 156 19.02 9.73 -7.74
C ARG A 156 17.91 10.36 -8.55
N LEU A 157 16.80 9.66 -8.65
CA LEU A 157 15.56 10.14 -9.23
C LEU A 157 14.60 10.44 -8.08
N LEU A 158 14.34 11.72 -7.85
CA LEU A 158 13.44 12.17 -6.80
C LEU A 158 12.15 12.71 -7.41
N MET A 159 11.08 12.66 -6.64
CA MET A 159 9.81 13.30 -6.99
C MET A 159 9.39 14.21 -5.85
N ALA A 160 9.07 15.47 -6.18
CA ALA A 160 8.56 16.43 -5.22
C ALA A 160 7.17 16.05 -4.72
N THR A 161 6.95 16.20 -3.42
CA THR A 161 5.69 15.93 -2.72
C THR A 161 5.19 17.19 -2.04
N GLY A 162 4.07 17.12 -1.34
CA GLY A 162 3.49 18.27 -0.63
C GLY A 162 4.37 18.85 0.48
N ASP A 163 5.27 18.05 1.05
CA ASP A 163 6.13 18.45 2.18
C ASP A 163 7.63 18.18 1.99
N GLY A 164 8.01 17.58 0.85
CA GLY A 164 9.40 17.21 0.63
C GLY A 164 9.60 16.45 -0.66
N VAL A 165 10.35 15.35 -0.60
CA VAL A 165 10.61 14.47 -1.74
C VAL A 165 10.59 13.01 -1.34
N VAL A 166 10.27 12.14 -2.30
CA VAL A 166 10.53 10.70 -2.24
C VAL A 166 11.52 10.31 -3.32
N GLN A 167 12.39 9.35 -3.04
CA GLN A 167 13.28 8.78 -4.05
C GLN A 167 12.58 7.62 -4.73
N LEU A 168 12.55 7.61 -6.05
CA LEU A 168 12.07 6.49 -6.84
C LEU A 168 13.18 5.44 -6.95
N GLU A 169 12.84 4.18 -6.69
CA GLU A 169 13.78 3.05 -6.74
C GLU A 169 13.51 2.15 -7.94
N GLU A 170 12.24 1.78 -8.14
CA GLU A 170 11.81 0.93 -9.24
C GLU A 170 10.62 1.51 -9.97
N VAL A 171 10.73 1.55 -11.29
CA VAL A 171 9.74 2.18 -12.16
C VAL A 171 9.49 1.35 -13.43
N GLN A 172 8.37 1.61 -14.09
CA GLN A 172 8.04 1.05 -15.38
C GLN A 172 7.35 2.08 -16.26
N LEU A 173 8.00 2.49 -17.33
CA LEU A 173 7.37 3.31 -18.36
C LEU A 173 6.44 2.46 -19.21
N ALA A 174 5.32 3.02 -19.66
CA ALA A 174 4.37 2.34 -20.53
C ALA A 174 5.08 1.72 -21.75
N GLY A 175 4.82 0.44 -22.00
CA GLY A 175 5.46 -0.33 -23.07
C GLY A 175 6.90 -0.78 -22.82
N LYS A 176 7.44 -0.55 -21.63
CA LYS A 176 8.78 -0.99 -21.21
C LYS A 176 8.73 -2.02 -20.10
N LYS A 177 9.84 -2.68 -19.82
CA LYS A 177 10.00 -3.56 -18.65
C LYS A 177 10.21 -2.72 -17.37
N ARG A 178 9.86 -3.28 -16.23
CA ARG A 178 10.21 -2.77 -14.89
C ARG A 178 11.74 -2.69 -14.78
N MET A 179 12.25 -1.60 -14.23
CA MET A 179 13.67 -1.32 -14.15
C MET A 179 14.00 -0.45 -12.92
N LYS A 180 15.26 -0.44 -12.52
CA LYS A 180 15.73 0.50 -11.50
C LYS A 180 15.62 1.95 -12.00
N ALA A 181 15.33 2.88 -11.11
CA ALA A 181 15.22 4.29 -11.44
C ALA A 181 16.51 4.86 -12.06
N GLN A 182 17.69 4.34 -11.66
CA GLN A 182 18.97 4.71 -12.26
C GLN A 182 19.06 4.31 -13.74
N ASP A 183 18.57 3.11 -14.12
CA ASP A 183 18.55 2.66 -15.51
C ASP A 183 17.58 3.49 -16.34
N PHE A 184 16.44 3.86 -15.73
CA PHE A 184 15.48 4.78 -16.32
C PHE A 184 16.12 6.13 -16.64
N LEU A 185 16.86 6.74 -15.71
CA LEU A 185 17.59 8.00 -15.91
C LEU A 185 18.59 7.93 -17.06
N ASN A 186 19.31 6.82 -17.19
CA ASN A 186 20.31 6.63 -18.26
C ASN A 186 19.66 6.56 -19.66
N GLY A 187 18.45 5.99 -19.73
CA GLY A 187 17.73 5.78 -21.00
C GLY A 187 16.82 6.93 -21.43
N MET A 188 16.43 7.83 -20.51
CA MET A 188 15.32 8.76 -20.69
C MET A 188 15.69 10.23 -20.52
N LYS A 189 16.86 10.62 -21.03
CA LYS A 189 17.36 12.02 -20.95
C LYS A 189 16.38 13.09 -21.49
N LYS A 190 15.40 12.73 -22.31
CA LYS A 190 14.37 13.66 -22.83
C LYS A 190 13.16 13.87 -21.91
N LEU A 191 12.88 12.93 -20.99
CA LEU A 191 11.74 13.01 -20.07
C LEU A 191 12.07 13.71 -18.75
N VAL A 192 13.33 14.03 -18.52
CA VAL A 192 13.86 14.46 -17.21
C VAL A 192 14.54 15.84 -17.29
N ARG A 193 14.14 16.67 -18.24
CA ARG A 193 14.65 18.04 -18.32
C ARG A 193 13.58 19.06 -17.99
#